data_f5514dc7e881959fb8c1c7886b8b0a3e
#
_entry.id   f5514dc7e881959fb8c1c7886b8b0a3e
#
_cell.length_a   1.000
_cell.length_b   1.000
_cell.length_c   1.000
_cell.angle_alpha   90.00
_cell.angle_beta   90.00
_cell.angle_gamma   90.00
#
_symmetry.space_group_name_H-M   'P 1'
#
loop_
_entity.id
_entity.type
_entity.pdbx_description
1 polymer ?
#
loop_
_entity_poly.entity_id
_entity_poly.type
_entity_poly.pdbx_seq_one_letter_code
_entity_poly.pdbx_strand_id
1 'polypeptide(L)'
;MSILAFQMPEKVVMEKADDFHGLFTFKPLEKGYGVTIGNALRRILLSSLEGYAITSIKLPGVVHEFSTVEGVVEDVTDIILNLKQVRFKKVHDAFDGKIAVEIKNQSVFTAGDIAKFTSSFEVLNPELVICHIDQAKNFEIEITIEKGRGYLPAEESKPKDQVFGQIAIDAIFTPIKNVKYSVENTRVEQKTDFEKLILEVHTDGSIHPEKALQESAKILIQHFMLFSDQTMVLDSTGIAEPEPIDEEFLHMRKLLKTSLGDLDLSVRAFNCLKAADVRTLGDLARLEISDMMKFRNFGKKSLAELEQLIQEKGLTFGMDISKYKLDEE
;
A
#
# COMPACT_ATOMS: atom_id res chain seq x y z
N MET A 1 -2.30 -34.52 -19.08
CA MET A 1 -1.11 -34.88 -18.29
C MET A 1 -1.29 -34.27 -16.92
N SER A 2 -1.34 -35.07 -15.85
CA SER A 2 -1.38 -34.52 -14.50
C SER A 2 -0.02 -33.89 -14.21
N ILE A 3 0.02 -32.58 -13.99
CA ILE A 3 1.21 -31.89 -13.51
C ILE A 3 1.50 -32.48 -12.13
N LEU A 4 2.70 -33.02 -11.92
CA LEU A 4 3.17 -33.43 -10.59
C LEU A 4 3.04 -32.21 -9.68
N ALA A 5 2.31 -32.35 -8.58
CA ALA A 5 2.14 -31.27 -7.62
C ALA A 5 3.48 -30.89 -7.01
N PHE A 6 3.86 -29.62 -7.11
CA PHE A 6 5.04 -29.08 -6.44
C PHE A 6 4.83 -29.06 -4.93
N GLN A 7 5.90 -29.38 -4.20
CA GLN A 7 5.92 -29.18 -2.75
C GLN A 7 6.09 -27.69 -2.47
N MET A 8 4.98 -27.06 -2.08
CA MET A 8 4.98 -25.63 -1.75
C MET A 8 5.24 -25.41 -0.26
N PRO A 9 5.95 -24.33 0.12
CA PRO A 9 6.05 -23.93 1.52
C PRO A 9 4.67 -23.53 2.04
N GLU A 10 4.33 -23.98 3.24
CA GLU A 10 3.04 -23.66 3.87
C GLU A 10 2.93 -22.17 4.23
N LYS A 11 4.03 -21.59 4.69
CA LYS A 11 4.11 -20.17 5.06
C LYS A 11 5.55 -19.66 5.05
N VAL A 12 5.66 -18.33 4.94
CA VAL A 12 6.89 -17.60 5.22
C VAL A 12 7.03 -17.46 6.73
N VAL A 13 8.17 -17.89 7.27
CA VAL A 13 8.48 -17.72 8.69
C VAL A 13 9.44 -16.55 8.84
N MET A 14 9.04 -15.51 9.57
CA MET A 14 9.92 -14.44 9.97
C MET A 14 10.57 -14.83 11.31
N GLU A 15 11.88 -15.13 11.29
CA GLU A 15 12.61 -15.61 12.47
C GLU A 15 13.05 -14.47 13.37
N LYS A 16 13.41 -13.32 12.80
CA LYS A 16 13.77 -12.09 13.49
C LYS A 16 13.17 -10.90 12.76
N ALA A 17 12.58 -10.00 13.50
CA ALA A 17 12.15 -8.72 13.01
C ALA A 17 12.39 -7.64 14.05
N ASP A 18 13.02 -6.59 13.63
CA ASP A 18 12.91 -5.27 14.21
C ASP A 18 12.48 -4.29 13.10
N ASP A 19 12.35 -3.01 13.42
CA ASP A 19 11.87 -2.01 12.45
C ASP A 19 12.81 -1.83 11.24
N PHE A 20 14.06 -2.29 11.35
CA PHE A 20 15.13 -2.10 10.35
C PHE A 20 15.63 -3.40 9.75
N HIS A 21 15.42 -4.53 10.39
CA HIS A 21 16.02 -5.81 10.00
C HIS A 21 15.00 -6.94 10.06
N GLY A 22 14.88 -7.70 8.98
CA GLY A 22 14.04 -8.90 8.89
C GLY A 22 14.80 -10.10 8.36
N LEU A 23 14.69 -11.23 9.04
CA LEU A 23 15.20 -12.52 8.61
C LEU A 23 14.03 -13.45 8.27
N PHE A 24 13.88 -13.80 7.01
CA PHE A 24 12.78 -14.61 6.49
C PHE A 24 13.27 -15.98 6.05
N THR A 25 12.52 -17.01 6.40
CA THR A 25 12.79 -18.40 6.01
C THR A 25 11.64 -18.97 5.20
N PHE A 26 11.99 -19.56 4.06
CA PHE A 26 11.07 -20.23 3.14
C PHE A 26 11.51 -21.69 2.98
N LYS A 27 10.72 -22.63 3.43
CA LYS A 27 10.95 -24.06 3.31
C LYS A 27 9.63 -24.85 3.39
N PRO A 28 9.52 -26.03 2.74
CA PRO A 28 10.49 -26.59 1.80
C PRO A 28 10.32 -25.98 0.40
N LEU A 29 11.41 -25.89 -0.35
CA LEU A 29 11.42 -25.55 -1.78
C LEU A 29 12.04 -26.69 -2.56
N GLU A 30 11.58 -26.93 -3.78
CA GLU A 30 12.24 -27.87 -4.68
C GLU A 30 13.57 -27.34 -5.15
N LYS A 31 14.46 -28.25 -5.57
CA LYS A 31 15.82 -27.92 -5.98
C LYS A 31 15.87 -26.87 -7.08
N GLY A 32 16.65 -25.82 -6.88
CA GLY A 32 16.83 -24.69 -7.79
C GLY A 32 15.87 -23.51 -7.55
N TYR A 33 14.75 -23.72 -6.86
CA TYR A 33 13.79 -22.65 -6.59
C TYR A 33 14.31 -21.63 -5.58
N GLY A 34 15.12 -22.04 -4.62
CA GLY A 34 15.72 -21.14 -3.65
C GLY A 34 16.51 -20.01 -4.29
N VAL A 35 17.37 -20.34 -5.26
CA VAL A 35 18.17 -19.35 -6.00
C VAL A 35 17.27 -18.47 -6.87
N THR A 36 16.29 -19.05 -7.57
CA THR A 36 15.39 -18.33 -8.47
C THR A 36 14.57 -17.29 -7.70
N ILE A 37 13.91 -17.71 -6.63
CA ILE A 37 13.06 -16.84 -5.80
C ILE A 37 13.93 -15.80 -5.05
N GLY A 38 15.03 -16.25 -4.44
CA GLY A 38 15.92 -15.38 -3.68
C GLY A 38 16.53 -14.26 -4.52
N ASN A 39 17.00 -14.59 -5.74
CA ASN A 39 17.55 -13.59 -6.65
C ASN A 39 16.47 -12.63 -7.18
N ALA A 40 15.29 -13.14 -7.55
CA ALA A 40 14.18 -12.31 -8.02
C ALA A 40 13.74 -11.29 -6.95
N LEU A 41 13.48 -11.76 -5.72
CA LEU A 41 13.10 -10.90 -4.59
C LEU A 41 14.20 -9.89 -4.26
N ARG A 42 15.46 -10.33 -4.19
CA ARG A 42 16.59 -9.44 -3.93
C ARG A 42 16.65 -8.28 -4.94
N ARG A 43 16.51 -8.59 -6.22
CA ARG A 43 16.56 -7.57 -7.29
C ARG A 43 15.43 -6.56 -7.16
N ILE A 44 14.20 -7.01 -6.94
CA ILE A 44 13.04 -6.13 -6.80
C ILE A 44 13.12 -5.29 -5.53
N LEU A 45 13.53 -5.88 -4.40
CA LEU A 45 13.73 -5.16 -3.15
C LEU A 45 14.70 -3.98 -3.31
N LEU A 46 15.82 -4.20 -4.00
CA LEU A 46 16.88 -3.19 -4.16
C LEU A 46 16.55 -2.10 -5.18
N SER A 47 15.65 -2.35 -6.15
CA SER A 47 15.47 -1.44 -7.29
C SER A 47 14.07 -0.89 -7.48
N SER A 48 13.03 -1.58 -6.99
CA SER A 48 11.67 -1.33 -7.49
C SER A 48 10.70 -0.80 -6.43
N LEU A 49 11.10 -0.78 -5.16
CA LEU A 49 10.29 -0.22 -4.08
C LEU A 49 10.28 1.31 -4.15
N GLU A 50 9.14 1.88 -3.80
CA GLU A 50 8.94 3.32 -3.76
C GLU A 50 9.48 3.92 -2.45
N GLY A 51 9.99 5.15 -2.54
CA GLY A 51 10.43 5.92 -1.37
C GLY A 51 10.36 7.42 -1.64
N TYR A 52 10.81 8.19 -0.67
CA TYR A 52 10.84 9.65 -0.71
C TYR A 52 12.27 10.14 -0.55
N ALA A 53 12.68 11.10 -1.38
CA ALA A 53 14.01 11.70 -1.31
C ALA A 53 13.97 13.16 -1.74
N ILE A 54 15.00 13.90 -1.35
CA ILE A 54 15.20 15.26 -1.81
C ILE A 54 15.71 15.21 -3.26
N THR A 55 15.02 15.89 -4.17
CA THR A 55 15.36 15.97 -5.61
C THR A 55 15.97 17.28 -6.00
N SER A 56 15.69 18.36 -5.27
CA SER A 56 16.29 19.67 -5.51
C SER A 56 16.30 20.54 -4.28
N ILE A 57 17.22 21.49 -4.27
CA ILE A 57 17.30 22.56 -3.27
C ILE A 57 17.40 23.92 -3.95
N LYS A 58 17.03 24.94 -3.19
CA LYS A 58 17.26 26.33 -3.56
C LYS A 58 17.78 27.11 -2.36
N LEU A 59 18.91 27.78 -2.55
CA LEU A 59 19.55 28.62 -1.54
C LEU A 59 19.60 30.07 -2.04
N PRO A 60 19.25 31.04 -1.20
CA PRO A 60 19.34 32.44 -1.58
C PRO A 60 20.79 32.84 -1.99
N GLY A 61 20.93 33.47 -3.14
CA GLY A 61 22.24 33.93 -3.65
C GLY A 61 23.14 32.85 -4.24
N VAL A 62 22.71 31.57 -4.25
CA VAL A 62 23.45 30.43 -4.81
C VAL A 62 22.88 30.05 -6.18
N VAL A 63 23.76 29.86 -7.16
CA VAL A 63 23.40 29.57 -8.56
C VAL A 63 23.81 28.16 -8.97
N HIS A 64 24.87 27.62 -8.37
CA HIS A 64 25.41 26.29 -8.69
C HIS A 64 26.02 25.63 -7.45
N GLU A 65 26.19 24.32 -7.52
CA GLU A 65 26.63 23.44 -6.42
C GLU A 65 28.06 23.73 -5.91
N PHE A 66 28.90 24.35 -6.70
CA PHE A 66 30.30 24.68 -6.34
C PHE A 66 30.44 26.06 -5.69
N SER A 67 29.35 26.57 -5.16
CA SER A 67 29.33 27.87 -4.46
C SER A 67 29.52 27.68 -2.96
N THR A 68 29.83 28.78 -2.28
CA THR A 68 29.81 28.87 -0.81
C THR A 68 28.66 29.74 -0.35
N VAL A 69 28.12 29.45 0.86
CA VAL A 69 27.09 30.26 1.49
C VAL A 69 27.71 31.13 2.57
N GLU A 70 27.42 32.42 2.54
CA GLU A 70 27.94 33.34 3.54
C GLU A 70 27.46 33.02 4.95
N GLY A 71 28.40 32.77 5.89
CA GLY A 71 28.08 32.41 7.25
C GLY A 71 27.80 30.91 7.48
N VAL A 72 28.13 30.06 6.49
CA VAL A 72 28.10 28.59 6.62
C VAL A 72 29.52 28.08 6.44
N VAL A 73 29.92 27.10 7.23
CA VAL A 73 31.27 26.52 7.23
C VAL A 73 31.47 25.62 6.03
N GLU A 74 30.45 24.78 5.74
CA GLU A 74 30.45 23.82 4.63
C GLU A 74 30.13 24.53 3.33
N ASP A 75 30.65 23.99 2.23
CA ASP A 75 30.25 24.42 0.89
C ASP A 75 28.89 23.75 0.49
N VAL A 76 28.32 24.23 -0.62
CA VAL A 76 27.04 23.75 -1.10
C VAL A 76 27.10 22.26 -1.47
N THR A 77 28.25 21.78 -1.94
CA THR A 77 28.46 20.36 -2.28
C THR A 77 28.38 19.50 -1.04
N ASP A 78 28.99 19.90 0.08
CA ASP A 78 28.91 19.17 1.35
C ASP A 78 27.52 19.20 1.91
N ILE A 79 26.82 20.33 1.85
CA ILE A 79 25.40 20.43 2.23
C ILE A 79 24.55 19.44 1.43
N ILE A 80 24.74 19.36 0.12
CA ILE A 80 24.03 18.41 -0.76
C ILE A 80 24.32 16.97 -0.36
N LEU A 81 25.60 16.62 -0.12
CA LEU A 81 25.98 15.26 0.28
C LEU A 81 25.35 14.84 1.61
N ASN A 82 25.23 15.76 2.56
CA ASN A 82 24.57 15.52 3.84
C ASN A 82 23.04 15.41 3.66
N LEU A 83 22.41 16.28 2.85
CA LEU A 83 20.98 16.21 2.55
C LEU A 83 20.56 14.91 1.86
N LYS A 84 21.39 14.34 1.00
CA LYS A 84 21.16 13.01 0.38
C LYS A 84 21.04 11.87 1.37
N GLN A 85 21.58 12.02 2.58
CA GLN A 85 21.55 11.01 3.63
C GLN A 85 20.28 11.11 4.48
N VAL A 86 19.48 12.19 4.38
CA VAL A 86 18.22 12.34 5.13
C VAL A 86 17.20 11.32 4.65
N ARG A 87 16.58 10.64 5.59
CA ARG A 87 15.56 9.62 5.31
C ARG A 87 14.19 10.07 5.79
N PHE A 88 13.21 9.96 4.91
CA PHE A 88 11.84 10.42 5.12
C PHE A 88 10.86 9.26 5.16
N LYS A 89 9.96 9.30 6.14
CA LYS A 89 8.79 8.43 6.19
C LYS A 89 7.55 9.28 6.05
N LYS A 90 6.69 8.96 5.09
CA LYS A 90 5.45 9.68 4.87
C LYS A 90 4.45 9.38 5.99
N VAL A 91 3.82 10.42 6.54
CA VAL A 91 2.80 10.33 7.59
C VAL A 91 1.43 10.71 7.04
N HIS A 92 1.33 11.79 6.23
CA HIS A 92 0.07 12.28 5.67
C HIS A 92 0.10 12.37 4.15
N ASP A 93 -1.06 12.20 3.49
CA ASP A 93 -1.15 12.15 2.03
C ASP A 93 -1.06 13.50 1.34
N ALA A 94 -1.53 14.56 1.98
CA ALA A 94 -1.47 15.92 1.41
C ALA A 94 -0.08 16.52 1.59
N PHE A 95 0.65 16.73 0.48
CA PHE A 95 1.96 17.35 0.48
C PHE A 95 2.25 18.07 -0.84
N ASP A 96 2.68 19.31 -0.76
CA ASP A 96 2.96 20.18 -1.92
C ASP A 96 4.35 19.97 -2.56
N GLY A 97 5.14 19.01 -2.06
CA GLY A 97 6.48 18.70 -2.58
C GLY A 97 7.57 19.66 -2.11
N LYS A 98 7.28 20.82 -1.55
CA LYS A 98 8.25 21.84 -1.17
C LYS A 98 8.18 22.19 0.31
N ILE A 99 9.37 22.36 0.91
CA ILE A 99 9.53 22.77 2.30
C ILE A 99 10.50 23.96 2.33
N ALA A 100 10.06 25.09 2.86
CA ALA A 100 10.92 26.21 3.16
C ALA A 100 11.39 26.11 4.63
N VAL A 101 12.68 25.98 4.83
CA VAL A 101 13.32 25.88 6.15
C VAL A 101 14.05 27.19 6.44
N GLU A 102 13.74 27.81 7.58
CA GLU A 102 14.41 29.02 8.05
C GLU A 102 15.03 28.75 9.43
N ILE A 103 16.34 28.87 9.53
CA ILE A 103 17.11 28.66 10.77
C ILE A 103 17.60 30.00 11.30
N LYS A 104 17.27 30.30 12.56
CA LYS A 104 17.66 31.51 13.26
C LYS A 104 18.27 31.17 14.61
N ASN A 105 19.33 31.92 14.97
CA ASN A 105 19.97 31.81 16.30
C ASN A 105 20.43 30.37 16.65
N GLN A 106 20.80 29.55 15.65
CA GLN A 106 21.36 28.22 15.84
C GLN A 106 22.73 28.13 15.15
N SER A 107 23.64 27.38 15.77
CA SER A 107 25.00 27.15 15.21
C SER A 107 25.07 25.89 14.33
N VAL A 108 24.07 25.05 14.38
CA VAL A 108 24.05 23.76 13.64
C VAL A 108 22.68 23.57 13.03
N PHE A 109 22.66 23.22 11.75
CA PHE A 109 21.46 22.76 11.04
C PHE A 109 21.48 21.24 10.98
N THR A 110 20.43 20.62 11.50
CA THR A 110 20.26 19.16 11.54
C THR A 110 19.06 18.70 10.70
N ALA A 111 19.03 17.42 10.34
CA ALA A 111 17.89 16.83 9.65
C ALA A 111 16.60 16.94 10.48
N GLY A 112 16.70 16.93 11.82
CA GLY A 112 15.57 17.13 12.73
C GLY A 112 14.94 18.52 12.63
N ASP A 113 15.69 19.52 12.20
CA ASP A 113 15.15 20.87 11.98
C ASP A 113 14.19 20.89 10.78
N ILE A 114 14.43 20.08 9.74
CA ILE A 114 13.53 19.94 8.59
C ILE A 114 12.15 19.46 9.06
N ALA A 115 12.12 18.52 10.01
CA ALA A 115 10.86 17.97 10.55
C ALA A 115 9.96 19.05 11.20
N LYS A 116 10.52 20.15 11.71
CA LYS A 116 9.75 21.24 12.31
C LYS A 116 8.94 22.05 11.29
N PHE A 117 9.31 22.00 10.01
CA PHE A 117 8.69 22.75 8.92
C PHE A 117 7.76 21.90 8.05
N THR A 118 7.60 20.60 8.36
CA THR A 118 6.67 19.71 7.66
C THR A 118 5.92 18.82 8.65
N SER A 119 4.62 18.68 8.45
CA SER A 119 3.80 17.68 9.15
C SER A 119 3.58 16.41 8.33
N SER A 120 3.95 16.43 7.05
CA SER A 120 3.69 15.33 6.11
C SER A 120 4.74 14.24 6.15
N PHE A 121 5.93 14.56 6.67
CA PHE A 121 7.04 13.62 6.76
C PHE A 121 7.63 13.55 8.17
N GLU A 122 7.96 12.35 8.59
CA GLU A 122 8.81 12.06 9.73
C GLU A 122 10.25 11.88 9.22
N VAL A 123 11.22 12.51 9.89
CA VAL A 123 12.65 12.35 9.59
C VAL A 123 13.19 11.24 10.49
N LEU A 124 13.72 10.18 9.87
CA LEU A 124 14.16 8.98 10.60
C LEU A 124 15.56 9.09 11.20
N ASN A 125 16.35 10.05 10.75
CA ASN A 125 17.71 10.32 11.24
C ASN A 125 17.88 11.80 11.66
N PRO A 126 17.16 12.26 12.69
CA PRO A 126 17.11 13.67 13.08
C PRO A 126 18.44 14.23 13.57
N GLU A 127 19.33 13.37 14.05
CA GLU A 127 20.65 13.76 14.58
C GLU A 127 21.70 14.06 13.49
N LEU A 128 21.38 13.77 12.21
CA LEU A 128 22.29 14.02 11.11
C LEU A 128 22.54 15.52 10.97
N VAL A 129 23.81 15.93 11.12
CA VAL A 129 24.25 17.31 10.90
C VAL A 129 24.35 17.58 9.40
N ILE A 130 23.70 18.66 8.95
CA ILE A 130 23.70 19.07 7.55
C ILE A 130 24.78 20.12 7.33
N CYS A 131 24.81 21.18 8.14
CA CYS A 131 25.86 22.19 8.11
C CYS A 131 25.98 22.97 9.43
N HIS A 132 27.09 23.69 9.59
CA HIS A 132 27.37 24.61 10.70
C HIS A 132 27.20 26.07 10.24
N ILE A 133 26.43 26.83 11.03
CA ILE A 133 26.01 28.19 10.70
C ILE A 133 26.53 29.17 11.73
N ASP A 134 26.95 30.37 11.30
CA ASP A 134 27.21 31.45 12.21
C ASP A 134 25.92 31.92 12.87
N GLN A 135 25.91 31.95 14.20
CA GLN A 135 24.73 32.32 14.99
C GLN A 135 24.18 33.73 14.69
N ALA A 136 25.03 34.61 14.17
CA ALA A 136 24.66 35.99 13.79
C ALA A 136 23.86 36.07 12.48
N LYS A 137 23.80 34.97 11.71
CA LYS A 137 23.15 34.93 10.40
C LYS A 137 21.93 34.04 10.36
N ASN A 138 20.97 34.41 9.53
CA ASN A 138 19.82 33.59 9.20
C ASN A 138 20.19 32.70 8.00
N PHE A 139 19.85 31.44 8.09
CA PHE A 139 20.03 30.47 7.00
C PHE A 139 18.66 30.04 6.47
N GLU A 140 18.47 30.17 5.17
CA GLU A 140 17.23 29.81 4.50
C GLU A 140 17.53 28.78 3.39
N ILE A 141 16.72 27.73 3.31
CA ILE A 141 16.80 26.73 2.26
C ILE A 141 15.39 26.24 1.88
N GLU A 142 15.10 26.21 0.59
CA GLU A 142 13.92 25.55 0.05
C GLU A 142 14.33 24.15 -0.42
N ILE A 143 13.63 23.12 0.07
CA ILE A 143 13.90 21.70 -0.21
C ILE A 143 12.69 21.14 -0.94
N THR A 144 12.93 20.46 -2.08
CA THR A 144 11.87 19.73 -2.80
C THR A 144 12.04 18.25 -2.53
N ILE A 145 10.96 17.61 -2.02
CA ILE A 145 10.89 16.17 -1.77
C ILE A 145 9.93 15.57 -2.77
N GLU A 146 10.33 14.48 -3.40
CA GLU A 146 9.51 13.77 -4.38
C GLU A 146 9.44 12.28 -4.05
N LYS A 147 8.41 11.63 -4.60
CA LYS A 147 8.24 10.19 -4.56
C LYS A 147 8.86 9.58 -5.82
N GLY A 148 9.66 8.54 -5.66
CA GLY A 148 10.28 7.88 -6.79
C GLY A 148 10.68 6.44 -6.48
N ARG A 149 11.44 5.83 -7.39
CA ARG A 149 11.95 4.46 -7.29
C ARG A 149 13.43 4.40 -7.63
N GLY A 150 14.18 3.57 -6.90
CA GLY A 150 15.59 3.34 -7.19
C GLY A 150 16.45 4.58 -7.04
N TYR A 151 17.26 4.88 -8.06
CA TYR A 151 18.16 6.01 -8.11
C TYR A 151 17.84 6.89 -9.32
N LEU A 152 17.74 8.18 -9.09
CA LEU A 152 17.49 9.18 -10.13
C LEU A 152 18.68 10.17 -10.15
N PRO A 153 19.48 10.21 -11.25
CA PRO A 153 20.53 11.21 -11.40
C PRO A 153 19.97 12.63 -11.49
N ALA A 154 20.70 13.60 -10.97
CA ALA A 154 20.32 15.02 -11.03
C ALA A 154 20.08 15.52 -12.47
N GLU A 155 20.81 14.97 -13.45
CA GLU A 155 20.67 15.33 -14.86
C GLU A 155 19.30 14.96 -15.44
N GLU A 156 18.73 13.83 -14.99
CA GLU A 156 17.39 13.34 -15.40
C GLU A 156 16.28 14.02 -14.61
N SER A 157 16.59 14.49 -13.39
CA SER A 157 15.63 15.16 -12.48
C SER A 157 15.34 16.61 -12.87
N LYS A 158 16.09 17.20 -13.82
CA LYS A 158 15.92 18.62 -14.21
C LYS A 158 14.55 18.83 -14.86
N PRO A 159 13.63 19.59 -14.24
CA PRO A 159 12.40 19.98 -14.90
C PRO A 159 12.68 20.81 -16.15
N LYS A 160 11.83 20.68 -17.19
CA LYS A 160 11.98 21.46 -18.45
C LYS A 160 11.91 22.96 -18.20
N ASP A 161 11.22 23.40 -17.14
CA ASP A 161 11.09 24.78 -16.70
C ASP A 161 11.89 25.02 -15.40
N GLN A 162 13.21 24.87 -15.47
CA GLN A 162 14.07 25.04 -14.30
C GLN A 162 14.00 26.47 -13.78
N VAL A 163 13.59 26.63 -12.51
CA VAL A 163 13.60 27.93 -11.82
C VAL A 163 15.05 28.34 -11.57
N PHE A 164 15.38 29.59 -11.87
CA PHE A 164 16.71 30.11 -11.64
C PHE A 164 17.14 29.97 -10.18
N GLY A 165 18.36 29.42 -9.97
CA GLY A 165 18.88 29.16 -8.62
C GLY A 165 18.41 27.86 -7.97
N GLN A 166 17.62 27.02 -8.66
CA GLN A 166 17.30 25.67 -8.19
C GLN A 166 18.39 24.68 -8.61
N ILE A 167 18.97 23.98 -7.65
CA ILE A 167 20.02 22.98 -7.83
C ILE A 167 19.38 21.60 -7.73
N ALA A 168 19.45 20.82 -8.82
CA ALA A 168 18.99 19.44 -8.82
C ALA A 168 20.00 18.55 -8.07
N ILE A 169 19.49 17.56 -7.34
CA ILE A 169 20.26 16.62 -6.54
C ILE A 169 19.94 15.19 -7.01
N ASP A 170 20.96 14.32 -7.05
CA ASP A 170 20.70 12.88 -7.23
C ASP A 170 19.86 12.35 -6.08
N ALA A 171 18.79 11.66 -6.40
CA ALA A 171 17.86 11.13 -5.42
C ALA A 171 17.98 9.61 -5.27
N ILE A 172 18.13 9.13 -4.03
CA ILE A 172 18.12 7.71 -3.66
C ILE A 172 16.80 7.42 -2.99
N PHE A 173 15.84 6.90 -3.76
CA PHE A 173 14.48 6.61 -3.28
C PHE A 173 14.35 5.25 -2.59
N THR A 174 15.29 4.31 -2.85
CA THR A 174 15.16 2.96 -2.31
C THR A 174 15.16 2.94 -0.78
N PRO A 175 14.14 2.35 -0.15
CA PRO A 175 14.07 2.21 1.31
C PRO A 175 14.92 1.04 1.82
N ILE A 176 15.53 0.27 0.93
CA ILE A 176 16.31 -0.93 1.27
C ILE A 176 17.79 -0.62 1.25
N LYS A 177 18.46 -0.83 2.38
CA LYS A 177 19.91 -0.66 2.52
C LYS A 177 20.68 -1.87 2.03
N ASN A 178 20.24 -3.07 2.39
CA ASN A 178 20.93 -4.31 2.02
C ASN A 178 19.95 -5.49 1.95
N VAL A 179 20.21 -6.41 1.02
CA VAL A 179 19.52 -7.69 0.92
C VAL A 179 20.53 -8.79 0.68
N LYS A 180 20.51 -9.79 1.54
CA LYS A 180 21.32 -10.99 1.40
C LYS A 180 20.41 -12.20 1.38
N TYR A 181 20.72 -13.20 0.53
CA TYR A 181 20.05 -14.48 0.57
C TYR A 181 21.06 -15.63 0.58
N SER A 182 20.68 -16.71 1.20
CA SER A 182 21.42 -17.99 1.17
C SER A 182 20.44 -19.14 1.01
N VAL A 183 20.92 -20.21 0.39
CA VAL A 183 20.14 -21.43 0.16
C VAL A 183 20.84 -22.57 0.87
N GLU A 184 20.11 -23.29 1.71
CA GLU A 184 20.55 -24.44 2.46
C GLU A 184 19.72 -25.66 2.08
N ASN A 185 20.32 -26.84 2.14
CA ASN A 185 19.57 -28.08 1.96
C ASN A 185 18.70 -28.35 3.19
N THR A 186 17.49 -28.82 2.97
CA THR A 186 16.56 -29.21 4.04
C THR A 186 15.97 -30.58 3.76
N ARG A 187 15.57 -31.26 4.83
CA ARG A 187 14.96 -32.60 4.73
C ARG A 187 13.46 -32.50 4.91
N VAL A 188 12.72 -33.19 4.05
CA VAL A 188 11.28 -33.42 4.20
C VAL A 188 11.06 -34.92 4.18
N GLU A 189 10.60 -35.47 5.31
CA GLU A 189 10.47 -36.92 5.53
C GLU A 189 11.75 -37.70 5.22
N GLN A 190 11.75 -38.52 4.15
CA GLN A 190 12.92 -39.33 3.75
C GLN A 190 13.75 -38.67 2.63
N LYS A 191 13.27 -37.57 2.03
CA LYS A 191 13.95 -36.85 0.95
C LYS A 191 14.79 -35.70 1.53
N THR A 192 16.05 -35.62 1.10
CA THR A 192 17.02 -34.61 1.54
C THR A 192 17.32 -33.57 0.47
N ASP A 193 16.60 -33.59 -0.66
CA ASP A 193 16.91 -32.80 -1.85
C ASP A 193 16.11 -31.46 -1.90
N PHE A 194 15.42 -31.12 -0.83
CA PHE A 194 14.71 -29.84 -0.73
C PHE A 194 15.64 -28.72 -0.29
N GLU A 195 15.26 -27.51 -0.68
CA GLU A 195 15.99 -26.29 -0.34
C GLU A 195 15.23 -25.46 0.72
N LYS A 196 15.99 -24.76 1.53
CA LYS A 196 15.56 -23.74 2.46
C LYS A 196 16.18 -22.43 2.01
N LEU A 197 15.37 -21.47 1.61
CA LEU A 197 15.80 -20.10 1.32
C LEU A 197 15.76 -19.27 2.62
N ILE A 198 16.86 -18.61 2.92
CA ILE A 198 16.99 -17.64 3.99
C ILE A 198 17.23 -16.29 3.32
N LEU A 199 16.36 -15.31 3.60
CA LEU A 199 16.43 -13.97 3.06
C LEU A 199 16.57 -12.98 4.20
N GLU A 200 17.64 -12.21 4.20
CA GLU A 200 17.94 -11.15 5.16
C GLU A 200 17.76 -9.79 4.50
N VAL A 201 16.91 -8.94 5.09
CA VAL A 201 16.54 -7.63 4.54
C VAL A 201 16.83 -6.55 5.56
N HIS A 202 17.60 -5.55 5.19
CA HIS A 202 17.87 -4.35 5.98
C HIS A 202 17.20 -3.15 5.31
N THR A 203 16.36 -2.45 6.05
CA THR A 203 15.67 -1.24 5.62
C THR A 203 16.28 0.02 6.23
N ASP A 204 15.84 1.16 5.80
CA ASP A 204 16.18 2.46 6.41
C ASP A 204 15.20 2.88 7.52
N GLY A 205 14.13 2.10 7.74
CA GLY A 205 13.06 2.35 8.72
C GLY A 205 11.81 3.01 8.12
N SER A 206 11.86 3.49 6.87
CA SER A 206 10.69 4.07 6.20
C SER A 206 9.61 3.02 5.90
N ILE A 207 10.04 1.77 5.71
CA ILE A 207 9.18 0.61 5.48
C ILE A 207 9.62 -0.56 6.37
N HIS A 208 8.67 -1.26 6.98
CA HIS A 208 8.94 -2.48 7.72
C HIS A 208 9.41 -3.60 6.78
N PRO A 209 10.41 -4.44 7.15
CA PRO A 209 10.95 -5.49 6.29
C PRO A 209 9.89 -6.46 5.73
N GLU A 210 8.89 -6.82 6.53
CA GLU A 210 7.79 -7.68 6.10
C GLU A 210 6.96 -7.04 4.99
N LYS A 211 6.60 -5.76 5.16
CA LYS A 211 5.85 -5.01 4.15
C LYS A 211 6.66 -4.83 2.87
N ALA A 212 7.96 -4.59 2.98
CA ALA A 212 8.86 -4.50 1.84
C ALA A 212 8.89 -5.80 1.04
N LEU A 213 8.94 -6.96 1.72
CA LEU A 213 8.88 -8.27 1.09
C LEU A 213 7.55 -8.53 0.39
N GLN A 214 6.43 -8.18 1.04
CA GLN A 214 5.08 -8.31 0.46
C GLN A 214 4.92 -7.45 -0.80
N GLU A 215 5.35 -6.19 -0.77
CA GLU A 215 5.29 -5.29 -1.93
C GLU A 215 6.18 -5.80 -3.10
N SER A 216 7.37 -6.33 -2.78
CA SER A 216 8.24 -6.94 -3.78
C SER A 216 7.61 -8.16 -4.43
N ALA A 217 6.95 -9.01 -3.65
CA ALA A 217 6.23 -10.18 -4.15
C ALA A 217 5.06 -9.78 -5.05
N LYS A 218 4.30 -8.74 -4.70
CA LYS A 218 3.21 -8.20 -5.53
C LYS A 218 3.73 -7.74 -6.89
N ILE A 219 4.84 -7.00 -6.92
CA ILE A 219 5.46 -6.54 -8.17
C ILE A 219 5.83 -7.73 -9.07
N LEU A 220 6.44 -8.78 -8.51
CA LEU A 220 6.79 -9.99 -9.26
C LEU A 220 5.56 -10.69 -9.81
N ILE A 221 4.52 -10.87 -8.99
CA ILE A 221 3.28 -11.52 -9.39
C ILE A 221 2.64 -10.75 -10.53
N GLN A 222 2.51 -9.42 -10.44
CA GLN A 222 1.95 -8.59 -11.50
C GLN A 222 2.68 -8.76 -12.84
N HIS A 223 4.01 -8.86 -12.82
CA HIS A 223 4.78 -9.08 -14.04
C HIS A 223 4.62 -10.50 -14.58
N PHE A 224 4.63 -11.52 -13.72
CA PHE A 224 4.46 -12.91 -14.14
C PHE A 224 3.07 -13.25 -14.65
N MET A 225 2.04 -12.54 -14.19
CA MET A 225 0.69 -12.71 -14.71
C MET A 225 0.58 -12.44 -16.21
N LEU A 226 1.44 -11.56 -16.77
CA LEU A 226 1.47 -11.30 -18.21
C LEU A 226 1.93 -12.51 -19.05
N PHE A 227 2.57 -13.49 -18.42
CA PHE A 227 3.00 -14.75 -19.06
C PHE A 227 2.01 -15.90 -18.80
N SER A 228 0.94 -15.67 -18.06
CA SER A 228 -0.10 -16.65 -17.75
C SER A 228 -1.35 -16.33 -18.55
N ASP A 229 -1.94 -17.33 -19.21
CA ASP A 229 -3.23 -17.18 -19.90
C ASP A 229 -4.42 -17.03 -18.93
N GLN A 230 -4.20 -17.28 -17.66
CA GLN A 230 -5.18 -17.04 -16.61
C GLN A 230 -5.03 -15.60 -16.12
N THR A 231 -6.05 -14.79 -16.33
CA THR A 231 -6.30 -13.60 -15.53
C THR A 231 -6.55 -14.05 -14.09
N MET A 232 -5.47 -14.28 -13.34
CA MET A 232 -5.59 -14.28 -11.88
C MET A 232 -6.03 -12.86 -11.52
N VAL A 233 -7.29 -12.72 -11.16
CA VAL A 233 -7.75 -11.54 -10.43
C VAL A 233 -7.02 -11.63 -9.09
N LEU A 234 -5.80 -11.10 -9.03
CA LEU A 234 -5.29 -10.59 -7.78
C LEU A 234 -6.28 -9.50 -7.45
N ASP A 235 -7.17 -9.78 -6.52
CA ASP A 235 -7.90 -8.72 -5.89
C ASP A 235 -6.88 -7.64 -5.59
N SER A 236 -7.01 -6.54 -6.27
CA SER A 236 -6.29 -5.29 -5.99
C SER A 236 -6.78 -4.68 -4.68
N THR A 237 -7.52 -5.42 -3.89
CA THR A 237 -7.63 -5.34 -2.45
C THR A 237 -6.29 -5.78 -1.84
N GLY A 238 -5.21 -5.14 -2.33
CA GLY A 238 -4.05 -4.96 -1.52
C GLY A 238 -4.52 -4.26 -0.29
N ILE A 239 -4.34 -4.87 0.87
CA ILE A 239 -4.38 -4.25 2.17
C ILE A 239 -4.65 -2.74 2.05
N ALA A 240 -5.84 -2.35 1.60
CA ALA A 240 -6.54 -1.27 2.19
C ALA A 240 -6.55 -1.69 3.67
N GLU A 241 -6.02 -0.89 4.56
CA GLU A 241 -6.46 -0.88 5.96
C GLU A 241 -7.94 -1.22 5.87
N PRO A 242 -8.44 -2.23 6.63
CA PRO A 242 -9.84 -2.55 6.53
C PRO A 242 -10.55 -1.20 6.67
N GLU A 243 -11.08 -0.68 5.57
CA GLU A 243 -12.08 0.38 5.67
C GLU A 243 -13.00 -0.19 6.73
N PRO A 244 -13.32 0.55 7.79
CA PRO A 244 -14.15 0.03 8.85
C PRO A 244 -15.28 -0.66 8.13
N ILE A 245 -15.28 -2.00 8.18
CA ILE A 245 -16.25 -2.82 7.47
C ILE A 245 -17.55 -2.25 7.97
N ASP A 246 -18.27 -1.58 7.09
CA ASP A 246 -19.49 -0.89 7.47
C ASP A 246 -20.38 -2.01 8.03
N GLU A 247 -20.47 -2.11 9.37
CA GLU A 247 -21.25 -3.17 10.03
C GLU A 247 -22.67 -3.14 9.50
N GLU A 248 -23.11 -1.95 9.06
CA GLU A 248 -24.39 -1.76 8.35
C GLU A 248 -24.39 -2.47 6.99
N PHE A 249 -23.29 -2.43 6.22
CA PHE A 249 -23.21 -3.10 4.91
C PHE A 249 -23.25 -4.63 5.06
N LEU A 250 -22.50 -5.21 6.01
CA LEU A 250 -22.53 -6.65 6.30
C LEU A 250 -23.88 -7.09 6.86
N HIS A 251 -24.45 -6.28 7.74
CA HIS A 251 -25.77 -6.52 8.29
C HIS A 251 -26.83 -6.51 7.18
N MET A 252 -26.79 -5.50 6.29
CA MET A 252 -27.70 -5.39 5.16
C MET A 252 -27.54 -6.55 4.17
N ARG A 253 -26.30 -6.96 3.84
CA ARG A 253 -26.03 -8.11 2.97
C ARG A 253 -26.58 -9.41 3.56
N LYS A 254 -26.40 -9.64 4.87
CA LYS A 254 -26.93 -10.80 5.57
C LYS A 254 -28.46 -10.80 5.59
N LEU A 255 -29.05 -9.64 5.79
CA LEU A 255 -30.49 -9.43 5.80
C LEU A 255 -31.11 -9.69 4.42
N LEU A 256 -30.49 -9.20 3.34
CA LEU A 256 -30.96 -9.44 1.97
C LEU A 256 -30.82 -10.91 1.52
N LYS A 257 -29.87 -11.68 2.08
CA LYS A 257 -29.71 -13.13 1.84
C LYS A 257 -30.68 -14.00 2.65
N THR A 258 -31.47 -13.42 3.58
CA THR A 258 -32.44 -14.17 4.39
C THR A 258 -33.51 -14.78 3.49
N SER A 259 -33.79 -16.07 3.69
CA SER A 259 -34.86 -16.78 2.97
C SER A 259 -36.24 -16.27 3.40
N LEU A 260 -37.16 -16.12 2.44
CA LEU A 260 -38.55 -15.77 2.75
C LEU A 260 -39.28 -16.83 3.58
N GLY A 261 -38.73 -18.08 3.64
CA GLY A 261 -39.28 -19.15 4.49
C GLY A 261 -39.00 -18.96 5.98
N ASP A 262 -38.01 -18.14 6.33
CA ASP A 262 -37.60 -17.85 7.72
C ASP A 262 -38.30 -16.59 8.28
N LEU A 263 -39.21 -16.00 7.49
CA LEU A 263 -39.92 -14.79 7.86
C LEU A 263 -41.37 -15.11 8.18
N ASP A 264 -41.99 -14.37 9.12
CA ASP A 264 -43.37 -14.52 9.56
C ASP A 264 -44.37 -14.04 8.49
N LEU A 265 -44.42 -14.73 7.35
CA LEU A 265 -45.34 -14.47 6.26
C LEU A 265 -46.55 -15.39 6.33
N SER A 266 -47.72 -14.88 5.94
CA SER A 266 -48.89 -15.73 5.76
C SER A 266 -48.61 -16.78 4.67
N VAL A 267 -49.15 -17.98 4.85
CA VAL A 267 -49.01 -19.11 3.89
C VAL A 267 -49.45 -18.69 2.48
N ARG A 268 -50.38 -17.76 2.38
CA ARG A 268 -50.89 -17.25 1.11
C ARG A 268 -49.88 -16.33 0.43
N ALA A 269 -49.29 -15.40 1.16
CA ALA A 269 -48.23 -14.49 0.64
C ALA A 269 -47.02 -15.30 0.22
N PHE A 270 -46.54 -16.22 1.05
CA PHE A 270 -45.41 -17.09 0.76
C PHE A 270 -45.60 -17.91 -0.52
N ASN A 271 -46.77 -18.54 -0.69
CA ASN A 271 -47.07 -19.36 -1.88
C ASN A 271 -47.14 -18.53 -3.15
N CYS A 272 -47.61 -17.27 -3.07
CA CYS A 272 -47.63 -16.37 -4.22
C CYS A 272 -46.22 -15.96 -4.65
N LEU A 273 -45.34 -15.63 -3.69
CA LEU A 273 -43.93 -15.28 -3.95
C LEU A 273 -43.13 -16.46 -4.48
N LYS A 274 -43.34 -17.66 -3.91
CA LYS A 274 -42.72 -18.89 -4.40
C LYS A 274 -43.13 -19.23 -5.83
N ALA A 275 -44.39 -18.98 -6.20
CA ALA A 275 -44.87 -19.18 -7.58
C ALA A 275 -44.31 -18.18 -8.57
N ALA A 276 -43.82 -17.03 -8.10
CA ALA A 276 -43.11 -16.00 -8.86
C ALA A 276 -41.58 -16.15 -8.83
N ASP A 277 -41.07 -17.27 -8.26
CA ASP A 277 -39.64 -17.60 -8.09
C ASP A 277 -38.85 -16.58 -7.26
N VAL A 278 -39.50 -15.86 -6.35
CA VAL A 278 -38.93 -14.96 -5.37
C VAL A 278 -38.59 -15.79 -4.11
N ARG A 279 -37.29 -15.88 -3.76
CA ARG A 279 -36.83 -16.79 -2.69
C ARG A 279 -36.19 -16.06 -1.51
N THR A 280 -35.59 -14.92 -1.76
CA THR A 280 -34.88 -14.14 -0.74
C THR A 280 -35.54 -12.79 -0.51
N LEU A 281 -35.17 -12.15 0.61
CA LEU A 281 -35.60 -10.78 0.91
C LEU A 281 -35.02 -9.77 -0.12
N GLY A 282 -33.83 -10.06 -0.65
CA GLY A 282 -33.21 -9.28 -1.73
C GLY A 282 -34.02 -9.32 -3.02
N ASP A 283 -34.49 -10.52 -3.43
CA ASP A 283 -35.35 -10.65 -4.62
C ASP A 283 -36.65 -9.85 -4.45
N LEU A 284 -37.22 -9.86 -3.24
CA LEU A 284 -38.44 -9.12 -2.90
C LEU A 284 -38.19 -7.59 -2.94
N ALA A 285 -37.09 -7.11 -2.38
CA ALA A 285 -36.76 -5.68 -2.35
C ALA A 285 -36.47 -5.10 -3.73
N ARG A 286 -36.03 -5.93 -4.69
CA ARG A 286 -35.78 -5.54 -6.09
C ARG A 286 -37.05 -5.28 -6.88
N LEU A 287 -38.16 -5.91 -6.50
CA LEU A 287 -39.42 -5.81 -7.24
C LEU A 287 -40.13 -4.48 -6.97
N GLU A 288 -40.75 -3.95 -8.01
CA GLU A 288 -41.64 -2.80 -7.88
C GLU A 288 -43.06 -3.25 -7.48
N ILE A 289 -43.79 -2.39 -6.79
CA ILE A 289 -45.19 -2.65 -6.37
C ILE A 289 -46.08 -2.97 -7.59
N SER A 290 -45.79 -2.33 -8.74
CA SER A 290 -46.47 -2.57 -10.02
C SER A 290 -46.31 -3.99 -10.54
N ASP A 291 -45.16 -4.64 -10.31
CA ASP A 291 -44.88 -5.99 -10.77
C ASP A 291 -45.50 -7.04 -9.87
N MET A 292 -45.51 -6.80 -8.55
CA MET A 292 -46.16 -7.67 -7.59
C MET A 292 -47.67 -7.78 -7.79
N MET A 293 -48.31 -6.71 -8.23
CA MET A 293 -49.73 -6.71 -8.55
C MET A 293 -50.10 -7.55 -9.79
N LYS A 294 -49.10 -7.95 -10.61
CA LYS A 294 -49.28 -8.86 -11.76
C LYS A 294 -49.26 -10.34 -11.35
N PHE A 295 -48.85 -10.67 -10.12
CA PHE A 295 -48.78 -12.07 -9.69
C PHE A 295 -50.18 -12.69 -9.49
N ARG A 296 -50.31 -13.94 -9.90
CA ARG A 296 -51.56 -14.69 -9.81
C ARG A 296 -51.96 -14.90 -8.35
N ASN A 297 -53.18 -14.52 -8.00
CA ASN A 297 -53.78 -14.65 -6.63
C ASN A 297 -53.15 -13.70 -5.60
N PHE A 298 -52.39 -12.66 -6.02
CA PHE A 298 -51.85 -11.65 -5.14
C PHE A 298 -52.87 -10.53 -4.93
N GLY A 299 -53.16 -10.18 -3.68
CA GLY A 299 -54.20 -9.20 -3.35
C GLY A 299 -53.69 -8.07 -2.45
N LYS A 300 -54.49 -6.99 -2.31
CA LYS A 300 -54.14 -5.80 -1.50
C LYS A 300 -53.79 -6.12 -0.04
N LYS A 301 -54.35 -7.21 0.55
CA LYS A 301 -53.99 -7.63 1.93
C LYS A 301 -52.58 -8.22 2.00
N SER A 302 -52.21 -9.05 1.03
CA SER A 302 -50.84 -9.59 0.94
C SER A 302 -49.83 -8.53 0.63
N LEU A 303 -50.18 -7.49 -0.13
CA LEU A 303 -49.30 -6.33 -0.38
C LEU A 303 -49.03 -5.57 0.91
N ALA A 304 -50.07 -5.24 1.67
CA ALA A 304 -49.93 -4.51 2.93
C ALA A 304 -49.09 -5.30 3.97
N GLU A 305 -49.17 -6.61 4.00
CA GLU A 305 -48.35 -7.49 4.84
C GLU A 305 -46.86 -7.42 4.43
N LEU A 306 -46.54 -7.44 3.14
CA LEU A 306 -45.20 -7.31 2.62
C LEU A 306 -44.63 -5.90 2.79
N GLU A 307 -45.45 -4.86 2.61
CA GLU A 307 -45.03 -3.47 2.87
C GLU A 307 -44.62 -3.26 4.33
N GLN A 308 -45.43 -3.81 5.26
CA GLN A 308 -45.13 -3.75 6.68
C GLN A 308 -43.79 -4.47 7.00
N LEU A 309 -43.61 -5.68 6.47
CA LEU A 309 -42.43 -6.50 6.71
C LEU A 309 -41.14 -5.82 6.15
N ILE A 310 -41.21 -5.30 4.94
CA ILE A 310 -40.08 -4.58 4.33
C ILE A 310 -39.75 -3.31 5.12
N GLN A 311 -40.77 -2.57 5.58
CA GLN A 311 -40.59 -1.36 6.37
C GLN A 311 -40.02 -1.68 7.77
N GLU A 312 -40.45 -2.76 8.42
CA GLU A 312 -39.89 -3.24 9.69
C GLU A 312 -38.42 -3.63 9.58
N LYS A 313 -37.98 -4.10 8.40
CA LYS A 313 -36.59 -4.46 8.12
C LYS A 313 -35.76 -3.28 7.58
N GLY A 314 -36.35 -2.08 7.48
CA GLY A 314 -35.67 -0.87 7.00
C GLY A 314 -35.35 -0.88 5.49
N LEU A 315 -36.09 -1.66 4.71
CA LEU A 315 -35.93 -1.79 3.26
C LEU A 315 -37.04 -1.01 2.52
N THR A 316 -36.85 -0.84 1.20
CA THR A 316 -37.85 -0.23 0.30
C THR A 316 -37.99 -1.06 -0.96
N PHE A 317 -39.19 -1.11 -1.53
CA PHE A 317 -39.41 -1.73 -2.84
C PHE A 317 -38.71 -0.95 -3.97
N GLY A 318 -38.19 -1.67 -4.97
CA GLY A 318 -37.42 -1.06 -6.07
C GLY A 318 -36.02 -0.61 -5.66
N MET A 319 -35.47 -1.13 -4.55
CA MET A 319 -34.12 -0.81 -4.09
C MET A 319 -33.05 -1.40 -5.01
N ASP A 320 -32.03 -0.61 -5.35
CA ASP A 320 -30.87 -1.12 -6.09
C ASP A 320 -29.98 -1.96 -5.16
N ILE A 321 -30.08 -3.29 -5.32
CA ILE A 321 -29.32 -4.28 -4.54
C ILE A 321 -28.00 -4.68 -5.20
N SER A 322 -27.69 -4.18 -6.39
CA SER A 322 -26.44 -4.50 -7.12
C SER A 322 -25.20 -4.13 -6.34
N LYS A 323 -25.30 -3.10 -5.49
CA LYS A 323 -24.23 -2.66 -4.58
C LYS A 323 -23.80 -3.72 -3.57
N TYR A 324 -24.72 -4.64 -3.20
CA TYR A 324 -24.48 -5.66 -2.14
C TYR A 324 -23.96 -6.99 -2.69
N LYS A 325 -23.76 -7.11 -4.02
CA LYS A 325 -23.17 -8.29 -4.71
C LYS A 325 -23.68 -9.63 -4.13
N LEU A 326 -24.99 -9.86 -4.21
CA LEU A 326 -25.64 -11.03 -3.60
C LEU A 326 -25.34 -12.33 -4.34
N ASP A 327 -24.95 -12.28 -5.61
CA ASP A 327 -24.71 -13.41 -6.51
C ASP A 327 -23.25 -13.95 -6.40
N GLU A 328 -22.37 -13.32 -5.63
CA GLU A 328 -21.02 -13.80 -5.36
C GLU A 328 -21.01 -14.58 -4.03
N GLU A 329 -20.74 -15.91 -4.11
CA GLU A 329 -20.50 -16.79 -2.95
C GLU A 329 -19.21 -16.46 -2.21
#